data_e3627014e1c8c8db9105834064e8cbaf
#
_entry.id   e3627014e1c8c8db9105834064e8cbaf
#
_cell.length_a   1.000
_cell.length_b   1.000
_cell.length_c   1.000
_cell.angle_alpha   90.00
_cell.angle_beta   90.00
_cell.angle_gamma   90.00
#
_symmetry.space_group_name_H-M   'P 1'
#
loop_
_entity.id
_entity.type
_entity.pdbx_description
1 polymer ?
#
loop_
_entity_poly.entity_id
_entity_poly.type
_entity_poly.pdbx_seq_one_letter_code
_entity_poly.pdbx_strand_id
1 'polypeptide(L)'
;MRLLLMILVVLSTQAAVRQEPRVIDVVAKRYAFEPAEIEVTEGEPVRLMVKSGDGLHGLEFKALKVKKEIPRGSEPIAIEFTAPGPGRFPILCSEFCGDGHADMKGMLVVNARREVP
;
A
#
# COMPACT_ATOMS: atom_id res chain seq x y z
N MET A 1 29.26 -31.47 -50.57
CA MET A 1 29.36 -31.24 -49.13
C MET A 1 28.34 -30.17 -48.74
N ARG A 2 27.26 -30.56 -48.13
CA ARG A 2 26.20 -29.64 -47.66
C ARG A 2 26.50 -29.28 -46.21
N LEU A 3 26.87 -28.06 -45.96
CA LEU A 3 27.07 -27.53 -44.61
C LEU A 3 25.69 -27.21 -44.03
N LEU A 4 25.23 -28.03 -43.13
CA LEU A 4 24.02 -27.74 -42.34
C LEU A 4 24.41 -26.74 -41.22
N LEU A 5 24.04 -25.45 -41.40
CA LEU A 5 24.12 -24.48 -40.32
C LEU A 5 22.99 -24.77 -39.35
N MET A 6 23.30 -25.38 -38.21
CA MET A 6 22.36 -25.44 -37.08
C MET A 6 22.33 -24.06 -36.41
N ILE A 7 21.25 -23.35 -36.65
CA ILE A 7 20.96 -22.12 -35.91
C ILE A 7 20.44 -22.55 -34.52
N LEU A 8 21.30 -22.41 -33.53
CA LEU A 8 20.90 -22.62 -32.12
C LEU A 8 20.08 -21.41 -31.69
N VAL A 9 18.75 -21.58 -31.68
CA VAL A 9 17.84 -20.57 -31.10
C VAL A 9 17.94 -20.66 -29.60
N VAL A 10 18.71 -19.77 -28.99
CA VAL A 10 18.75 -19.61 -27.55
C VAL A 10 17.46 -18.89 -27.12
N LEU A 11 16.49 -19.65 -26.66
CA LEU A 11 15.32 -19.07 -25.99
C LEU A 11 15.79 -18.53 -24.63
N SER A 12 16.06 -17.23 -24.56
CA SER A 12 16.29 -16.59 -23.28
C SER A 12 14.93 -16.41 -22.60
N THR A 13 14.64 -17.24 -21.63
CA THR A 13 13.51 -17.06 -20.73
C THR A 13 13.83 -15.92 -19.78
N GLN A 14 13.29 -14.74 -20.05
CA GLN A 14 13.37 -13.64 -19.08
C GLN A 14 12.39 -13.94 -17.95
N ALA A 15 12.91 -14.21 -16.75
CA ALA A 15 12.10 -14.29 -15.55
C ALA A 15 11.55 -12.90 -15.21
N ALA A 16 10.23 -12.78 -15.14
CA ALA A 16 9.60 -11.54 -14.68
C ALA A 16 10.02 -11.27 -13.22
N VAL A 17 10.69 -10.14 -13.00
CA VAL A 17 11.07 -9.71 -11.64
C VAL A 17 9.80 -9.20 -10.95
N ARG A 18 9.34 -9.94 -9.93
CA ARG A 18 8.27 -9.47 -9.04
C ARG A 18 8.85 -8.39 -8.13
N GLN A 19 8.24 -7.22 -8.16
CA GLN A 19 8.54 -6.17 -7.21
C GLN A 19 7.98 -6.58 -5.84
N GLU A 20 8.84 -6.61 -4.82
CA GLU A 20 8.40 -6.84 -3.45
C GLU A 20 7.62 -5.63 -2.93
N PRO A 21 6.53 -5.86 -2.15
CA PRO A 21 5.79 -4.77 -1.55
C PRO A 21 6.65 -3.94 -0.62
N ARG A 22 6.49 -2.61 -0.70
CA ARG A 22 7.02 -1.73 0.34
C ARG A 22 6.17 -1.91 1.60
N VAL A 23 6.81 -2.24 2.71
CA VAL A 23 6.16 -2.41 4.00
C VAL A 23 6.23 -1.09 4.78
N ILE A 24 5.09 -0.59 5.21
CA ILE A 24 4.98 0.65 5.98
C ILE A 24 4.19 0.36 7.25
N ASP A 25 4.80 0.62 8.40
CA ASP A 25 4.14 0.49 9.70
C ASP A 25 3.27 1.70 9.99
N VAL A 26 2.04 1.46 10.39
CA VAL A 26 1.07 2.51 10.72
C VAL A 26 0.45 2.21 12.08
N VAL A 27 0.35 3.23 12.91
CA VAL A 27 -0.37 3.15 14.18
C VAL A 27 -1.64 3.99 14.09
N ALA A 28 -2.77 3.36 14.37
CA ALA A 28 -4.05 4.03 14.52
C ALA A 28 -4.30 4.27 16.00
N LYS A 29 -4.41 5.51 16.41
CA LYS A 29 -4.69 5.89 17.79
C LYS A 29 -5.61 7.12 17.81
N ARG A 30 -6.27 7.38 18.91
CA ARG A 30 -7.17 8.54 19.06
C ARG A 30 -6.38 9.84 18.97
N TYR A 31 -6.59 10.68 18.02
CA TYR A 31 -7.47 10.59 16.84
C TYR A 31 -6.63 10.85 15.59
N ALA A 32 -5.66 10.01 15.35
CA ALA A 32 -4.69 10.17 14.27
C ALA A 32 -4.20 8.82 13.73
N PHE A 33 -3.69 8.85 12.52
CA PHE A 33 -2.85 7.79 12.00
C PHE A 33 -1.40 8.28 12.06
N GLU A 34 -0.48 7.38 12.42
CA GLU A 34 0.95 7.68 12.44
C GLU A 34 1.71 6.68 11.55
N PRO A 35 2.39 7.14 10.50
CA PRO A 35 2.47 8.53 10.04
C PRO A 35 1.12 9.03 9.48
N ALA A 36 0.86 10.33 9.63
CA ALA A 36 -0.38 10.94 9.14
C ALA A 36 -0.39 11.07 7.62
N GLU A 37 0.77 11.18 7.00
CA GLU A 37 0.94 11.24 5.56
C GLU A 37 1.87 10.12 5.10
N ILE A 38 1.41 9.33 4.14
CA ILE A 38 2.15 8.21 3.56
C ILE A 38 2.41 8.53 2.10
N GLU A 39 3.68 8.59 1.72
CA GLU A 39 4.08 8.84 0.33
C GLU A 39 4.48 7.53 -0.35
N VAL A 40 3.92 7.30 -1.53
CA VAL A 40 4.24 6.16 -2.39
C VAL A 40 4.31 6.62 -3.84
N THR A 41 4.80 5.74 -4.69
CA THR A 41 4.88 5.98 -6.14
C THR A 41 3.79 5.20 -6.86
N GLU A 42 3.20 5.78 -7.90
CA GLU A 42 2.17 5.09 -8.69
C GLU A 42 2.65 3.72 -9.18
N GLY A 43 1.75 2.73 -9.15
CA GLY A 43 2.04 1.36 -9.55
C GLY A 43 2.84 0.55 -8.55
N GLU A 44 3.31 1.16 -7.47
CA GLU A 44 4.09 0.48 -6.43
C GLU A 44 3.20 -0.44 -5.60
N PRO A 45 3.59 -1.71 -5.38
CA PRO A 45 2.90 -2.56 -4.44
C PRO A 45 3.22 -2.11 -3.01
N VAL A 46 2.20 -1.97 -2.18
CA VAL A 46 2.32 -1.45 -0.81
C VAL A 46 1.64 -2.42 0.15
N ARG A 47 2.31 -2.65 1.27
CA ARG A 47 1.74 -3.37 2.41
C ARG A 47 1.80 -2.47 3.64
N LEU A 48 0.64 -2.02 4.10
CA LEU A 48 0.54 -1.33 5.39
C LEU A 48 0.38 -2.38 6.49
N MET A 49 1.21 -2.28 7.52
CA MET A 49 1.06 -3.06 8.73
C MET A 49 0.48 -2.14 9.79
N VAL A 50 -0.83 -2.25 10.00
CA VAL A 50 -1.58 -1.31 10.82
C VAL A 50 -1.93 -1.95 12.17
N LYS A 51 -1.56 -1.29 13.24
CA LYS A 51 -1.95 -1.70 14.59
C LYS A 51 -2.65 -0.56 15.33
N SER A 52 -3.47 -0.92 16.30
CA SER A 52 -4.07 0.05 17.21
C SER A 52 -3.12 0.39 18.35
N GLY A 53 -3.00 1.67 18.67
CA GLY A 53 -2.29 2.14 19.86
C GLY A 53 -3.17 2.23 21.10
N ASP A 54 -4.47 2.04 20.96
CA ASP A 54 -5.44 2.13 22.07
C ASP A 54 -6.65 1.20 21.86
N GLY A 55 -7.76 1.66 21.34
CA GLY A 55 -8.97 0.87 21.18
C GLY A 55 -9.21 0.39 19.76
N LEU A 56 -10.48 0.10 19.46
CA LEU A 56 -10.91 -0.28 18.13
C LEU A 56 -10.85 0.93 17.18
N HIS A 57 -10.27 0.72 16.02
CA HIS A 57 -10.28 1.66 14.91
C HIS A 57 -10.65 0.94 13.61
N GLY A 58 -10.77 1.67 12.54
CA GLY A 58 -10.83 1.14 11.20
C GLY A 58 -9.92 1.97 10.31
N LEU A 59 -9.57 1.43 9.15
CA LEU A 59 -8.83 2.15 8.12
C LEU A 59 -9.56 1.99 6.81
N GLU A 60 -9.90 3.10 6.19
CA GLU A 60 -10.62 3.09 4.92
C GLU A 60 -9.96 4.02 3.92
N PHE A 61 -9.70 3.46 2.72
CA PHE A 61 -9.40 4.20 1.50
C PHE A 61 -10.61 4.10 0.58
N LYS A 62 -11.47 5.09 0.56
CA LYS A 62 -12.67 5.05 -0.30
C LYS A 62 -12.35 4.93 -1.78
N ALA A 63 -11.31 5.64 -2.22
CA ALA A 63 -10.87 5.63 -3.62
C ALA A 63 -10.40 4.25 -4.09
N LEU A 64 -9.88 3.42 -3.20
CA LEU A 64 -9.38 2.07 -3.49
C LEU A 64 -10.39 0.98 -3.12
N LYS A 65 -11.53 1.36 -2.55
CA LYS A 65 -12.53 0.44 -2.01
C LYS A 65 -11.95 -0.56 -1.01
N VAL A 66 -11.02 -0.08 -0.19
CA VAL A 66 -10.37 -0.84 0.86
C VAL A 66 -10.88 -0.36 2.20
N LYS A 67 -11.33 -1.30 3.03
CA LYS A 67 -11.82 -1.03 4.38
C LYS A 67 -11.46 -2.21 5.27
N LYS A 68 -10.77 -1.93 6.37
CA LYS A 68 -10.35 -2.94 7.34
C LYS A 68 -10.60 -2.48 8.76
N GLU A 69 -11.10 -3.38 9.59
CA GLU A 69 -11.17 -3.19 11.03
C GLU A 69 -9.77 -3.35 11.63
N ILE A 70 -9.40 -2.45 12.54
CA ILE A 70 -8.15 -2.49 13.28
C ILE A 70 -8.49 -2.72 14.75
N PRO A 71 -8.51 -3.98 15.20
CA PRO A 71 -8.94 -4.29 16.56
C PRO A 71 -7.91 -3.84 17.59
N ARG A 72 -8.39 -3.72 18.83
CA ARG A 72 -7.50 -3.54 19.97
C ARG A 72 -6.54 -4.73 20.06
N GLY A 73 -5.27 -4.46 20.28
CA GLY A 73 -4.26 -5.49 20.43
C GLY A 73 -2.93 -5.12 19.77
N SER A 74 -1.95 -5.98 19.93
CA SER A 74 -0.59 -5.77 19.43
C SER A 74 -0.34 -6.38 18.04
N GLU A 75 -1.28 -7.16 17.52
CA GLU A 75 -1.15 -7.82 16.23
C GLU A 75 -1.46 -6.85 15.09
N PRO A 76 -0.48 -6.55 14.20
CA PRO A 76 -0.76 -5.72 13.05
C PRO A 76 -1.69 -6.39 12.05
N ILE A 77 -2.54 -5.60 11.41
CA ILE A 77 -3.37 -6.03 10.29
C ILE A 77 -2.69 -5.60 9.00
N ALA A 78 -2.46 -6.56 8.11
CA ALA A 78 -1.88 -6.28 6.81
C ALA A 78 -2.94 -5.74 5.84
N ILE A 79 -2.65 -4.61 5.21
CA ILE A 79 -3.48 -4.02 4.16
C ILE A 79 -2.62 -3.88 2.92
N GLU A 80 -2.94 -4.65 1.89
CA GLU A 80 -2.17 -4.67 0.65
C GLU A 80 -2.94 -3.99 -0.47
N PHE A 81 -2.24 -3.17 -1.23
CA PHE A 81 -2.78 -2.53 -2.42
C PHE A 81 -1.66 -2.15 -3.38
N THR A 82 -2.03 -1.90 -4.63
CA THR A 82 -1.15 -1.27 -5.61
C THR A 82 -1.49 0.22 -5.63
N ALA A 83 -0.47 1.07 -5.50
CA ALA A 83 -0.66 2.51 -5.50
C ALA A 83 -1.34 2.96 -6.81
N PRO A 84 -2.43 3.73 -6.72
CA PRO A 84 -3.15 4.22 -7.88
C PRO A 84 -2.36 5.28 -8.65
N GLY A 85 -2.98 5.92 -9.62
CA GLY A 85 -2.39 7.08 -10.29
C GLY A 85 -2.09 8.22 -9.32
N PRO A 86 -1.29 9.23 -9.76
CA PRO A 86 -0.89 10.34 -8.89
C PRO A 86 -2.08 11.07 -8.28
N GLY A 87 -1.95 11.47 -7.02
CA GLY A 87 -2.99 12.21 -6.32
C GLY A 87 -2.86 12.10 -4.80
N ARG A 88 -3.87 12.64 -4.14
CA ARG A 88 -4.00 12.62 -2.68
C ARG A 88 -5.29 11.89 -2.33
N PHE A 89 -5.17 10.85 -1.54
CA PHE A 89 -6.29 9.98 -1.17
C PHE A 89 -6.44 9.95 0.34
N PRO A 90 -7.56 10.45 0.89
CA PRO A 90 -7.78 10.44 2.33
C PRO A 90 -7.80 9.03 2.92
N ILE A 91 -7.21 8.90 4.08
CA ILE A 91 -7.32 7.74 4.95
C ILE A 91 -8.31 8.12 6.05
N LEU A 92 -9.35 7.33 6.23
CA LEU A 92 -10.40 7.60 7.19
C LEU A 92 -10.47 6.48 8.24
N CYS A 93 -10.87 6.84 9.45
CA CYS A 93 -11.26 5.86 10.46
C CYS A 93 -12.68 5.40 10.17
N SER A 94 -12.87 4.12 9.87
CA SER A 94 -14.16 3.56 9.45
C SER A 94 -14.99 2.99 10.61
N GLU A 95 -14.39 2.85 11.80
CA GLU A 95 -15.07 2.37 13.00
C GLU A 95 -15.14 3.48 14.04
N PHE A 96 -16.30 3.67 14.67
CA PHE A 96 -16.42 4.67 15.73
C PHE A 96 -15.40 4.39 16.85
N CYS A 97 -14.55 5.36 17.14
CA CYS A 97 -13.41 5.20 18.05
C CYS A 97 -13.39 6.22 19.19
N GLY A 98 -14.40 7.08 19.27
CA GLY A 98 -14.53 8.11 20.30
C GLY A 98 -15.00 9.45 19.73
N ASP A 99 -14.95 10.49 20.54
CA ASP A 99 -15.52 11.82 20.22
C ASP A 99 -14.84 12.50 19.03
N GLY A 100 -13.56 12.25 18.80
CA GLY A 100 -12.81 12.81 17.67
C GLY A 100 -12.81 11.92 16.41
N HIS A 101 -13.62 10.88 16.36
CA HIS A 101 -13.70 9.92 15.25
C HIS A 101 -13.90 10.59 13.89
N ALA A 102 -14.77 11.58 13.79
CA ALA A 102 -15.05 12.24 12.50
C ALA A 102 -13.86 13.00 11.94
N ASP A 103 -12.92 13.40 12.80
CA ASP A 103 -11.72 14.16 12.41
C ASP A 103 -10.46 13.30 12.33
N MET A 104 -10.57 12.01 12.61
CA MET A 104 -9.45 11.08 12.52
C MET A 104 -9.15 10.74 11.06
N LYS A 105 -8.11 11.34 10.52
CA LYS A 105 -7.74 11.27 9.10
C LYS A 105 -6.24 11.13 8.92
N GLY A 106 -5.88 10.55 7.81
CA GLY A 106 -4.54 10.57 7.24
C GLY A 106 -4.61 10.83 5.75
N MET A 107 -3.47 10.78 5.09
CA MET A 107 -3.38 11.04 3.65
C MET A 107 -2.39 10.09 2.99
N LEU A 108 -2.86 9.43 1.96
CA LEU A 108 -1.98 8.73 1.04
C LEU A 108 -1.64 9.69 -0.10
N VAL A 109 -0.37 9.99 -0.26
CA VAL A 109 0.14 10.80 -1.36
C VAL A 109 0.80 9.88 -2.37
N VAL A 110 0.28 9.87 -3.59
CA VAL A 110 0.85 9.08 -4.68
C VAL A 110 1.55 10.02 -5.64
N ASN A 111 2.84 9.82 -5.78
CA ASN A 111 3.67 10.58 -6.71
C ASN A 111 3.75 9.87 -8.07
N ALA A 112 3.86 10.65 -9.13
CA ALA A 112 4.05 10.10 -10.46
C ALA A 112 5.37 9.32 -10.54
N ARG A 113 5.35 8.22 -11.25
CA ARG A 113 6.56 7.45 -11.53
C ARG A 113 7.46 8.27 -12.44
N ARG A 114 8.71 8.45 -12.02
CA ARG A 114 9.71 9.06 -12.89
C ARG A 114 10.11 8.05 -13.97
N GLU A 115 9.89 8.44 -15.22
CA GLU A 115 10.50 7.71 -16.32
C GLU A 115 11.98 8.03 -16.33
N VAL A 116 12.81 6.97 -16.28
CA VAL A 116 14.24 7.11 -16.48
C VAL A 116 14.46 7.11 -17.99
N PRO A 117 15.04 8.19 -18.58
CA PRO A 117 15.29 8.25 -20.01
C PRO A 117 16.30 7.19 -20.47
#